data_51c1e99c54c85b1db5e1bcef9706aeda
#
_entry.id   51c1e99c54c85b1db5e1bcef9706aeda
#
_cell.length_a   1.000
_cell.length_b   1.000
_cell.length_c   1.000
_cell.angle_alpha   90.00
_cell.angle_beta   90.00
_cell.angle_gamma   90.00
#
_symmetry.space_group_name_H-M   'P 1'
#
loop_
_entity.id
_entity.type
_entity.pdbx_description
1 polymer ?
#
loop_
_entity_poly.entity_id
_entity_poly.type
_entity_poly.pdbx_seq_one_letter_code
_entity_poly.pdbx_strand_id
1 'polypeptide(L)'
;MYRKCYPIVADFLPLHVADHTPSGDKWRVFCQPTDRMVVMTRYALNVVSYAPLYIHSFRLVQPHTLVEAEKFNLHYTDPSQIDNIADKLRWYRYQHGLLQRDVADYAGLDRSTYAGYENTLRDYYPIEKMEKIAELFAVPVTDLLDEFNLFLYNGQGQQIKEMRRRRQMTQAEYARRLGVPLDTLKAWERDRVQICKQTWRRLKIRG
;
A
#
# COMPACT_ATOMS: atom_id res chain seq x y z
N MET A 1 13.61 6.27 -8.08
CA MET A 1 14.87 6.35 -7.34
C MET A 1 14.75 7.43 -6.28
N TYR A 2 14.01 7.15 -5.20
CA TYR A 2 13.82 8.06 -4.07
C TYR A 2 14.51 7.49 -2.83
N ARG A 3 15.83 7.45 -2.93
CA ARG A 3 16.73 7.12 -1.82
C ARG A 3 17.10 8.35 -0.99
N LYS A 4 16.26 9.37 -0.84
CA LYS A 4 16.89 10.61 -0.37
C LYS A 4 16.14 11.48 0.62
N CYS A 5 15.05 11.02 1.18
CA CYS A 5 14.44 11.84 2.24
C CYS A 5 14.76 11.37 3.67
N TYR A 6 15.44 10.24 3.82
CA TYR A 6 15.79 9.70 5.13
C TYR A 6 17.20 10.01 5.65
N PRO A 7 18.19 10.38 4.82
CA PRO A 7 19.52 10.69 5.37
C PRO A 7 19.57 11.98 6.18
N ILE A 8 18.65 12.92 5.94
CA ILE A 8 18.69 14.20 6.68
C ILE A 8 18.44 14.04 8.17
N VAL A 9 17.65 13.05 8.57
CA VAL A 9 17.42 12.77 10.00
C VAL A 9 18.58 11.93 10.57
N ALA A 10 19.19 11.08 9.77
CA ALA A 10 20.36 10.30 10.17
C ALA A 10 21.64 11.14 10.24
N ASP A 11 21.75 12.18 9.41
CA ASP A 11 22.89 13.11 9.45
C ASP A 11 22.79 14.09 10.65
N PHE A 12 21.64 14.17 11.31
CA PHE A 12 21.48 14.89 12.57
C PHE A 12 21.70 14.03 13.82
N LEU A 13 21.90 12.75 13.64
CA LEU A 13 22.40 11.81 14.63
C LEU A 13 23.71 11.22 14.09
N PRO A 14 24.86 11.63 14.54
CA PRO A 14 25.14 11.76 15.95
C PRO A 14 25.42 13.22 16.33
N LEU A 15 24.83 13.65 17.37
CA LEU A 15 25.52 14.54 18.27
C LEU A 15 26.92 13.97 18.49
N HIS A 16 27.89 14.46 17.73
CA HIS A 16 29.28 14.20 18.06
C HIS A 16 29.53 14.88 19.40
N VAL A 17 29.40 14.10 20.43
CA VAL A 17 29.91 14.50 21.75
C VAL A 17 31.40 14.22 21.68
N ALA A 18 32.17 15.23 21.36
CA ALA A 18 33.60 15.16 21.50
C ALA A 18 33.94 15.42 22.96
N ASP A 19 34.35 14.39 23.70
CA ASP A 19 34.91 14.54 25.02
C ASP A 19 36.34 15.07 24.86
N HIS A 20 36.52 16.39 24.99
CA HIS A 20 37.83 17.04 24.95
C HIS A 20 37.99 18.00 26.11
N THR A 21 37.76 17.53 27.31
CA THR A 21 38.15 18.32 28.51
C THR A 21 38.90 17.41 29.50
N PRO A 22 39.97 17.91 30.09
CA PRO A 22 40.65 17.19 31.17
C PRO A 22 39.80 17.00 32.41
N SER A 23 38.66 17.66 32.49
CA SER A 23 37.72 17.65 33.61
C SER A 23 36.50 16.74 33.44
N GLY A 24 36.39 16.05 32.32
CA GLY A 24 35.27 15.13 32.05
C GLY A 24 33.95 15.84 31.74
N ASP A 25 33.95 17.14 31.44
CA ASP A 25 32.77 17.86 31.04
C ASP A 25 32.40 17.58 29.59
N LYS A 26 31.13 17.27 29.37
CA LYS A 26 30.64 16.88 28.05
C LYS A 26 30.27 18.10 27.20
N TRP A 27 30.80 18.15 26.02
CA TRP A 27 30.50 19.13 24.99
C TRP A 27 29.43 18.63 24.03
N ARG A 28 28.45 19.46 23.73
CA ARG A 28 27.49 19.15 22.67
C ARG A 28 27.75 20.06 21.47
N VAL A 29 28.10 19.44 20.35
CA VAL A 29 28.29 20.14 19.08
C VAL A 29 27.05 19.97 18.23
N PHE A 30 26.46 21.07 17.83
CA PHE A 30 25.33 21.08 16.90
C PHE A 30 25.83 21.57 15.55
N CYS A 31 25.74 20.72 14.53
CA CYS A 31 26.02 21.10 13.15
C CYS A 31 24.76 21.67 12.52
N GLN A 32 24.86 22.86 11.96
CA GLN A 32 23.79 23.46 11.15
C GLN A 32 24.00 23.14 9.68
N PRO A 33 22.94 23.11 8.85
CA PRO A 33 23.05 22.89 7.40
C PRO A 33 23.85 23.96 6.64
N THR A 34 24.32 24.99 7.31
CA THR A 34 25.09 26.11 6.78
C THR A 34 26.57 26.11 7.16
N ASP A 35 27.15 24.94 7.44
CA ASP A 35 28.57 24.79 7.82
C ASP A 35 29.07 25.60 9.02
N ARG A 36 28.18 26.09 9.86
CA ARG A 36 28.58 26.77 11.09
C ARG A 36 28.46 25.83 12.28
N MET A 37 29.58 25.44 12.77
CA MET A 37 29.73 24.66 14.00
C MET A 37 29.59 25.59 15.21
N VAL A 38 28.59 25.37 16.07
CA VAL A 38 28.44 26.10 17.33
C VAL A 38 28.95 25.21 18.46
N VAL A 39 30.06 25.58 19.03
CA VAL A 39 30.64 24.90 20.18
C VAL A 39 30.23 25.65 21.44
N MET A 40 29.46 25.05 22.32
CA MET A 40 29.17 25.60 23.63
C MET A 40 30.20 25.08 24.65
N THR A 41 30.96 25.99 25.25
CA THR A 41 31.84 25.64 26.34
C THR A 41 31.28 26.16 27.67
N ARG A 42 31.35 25.37 28.71
CA ARG A 42 30.90 25.74 30.03
C ARG A 42 31.91 26.61 30.78
N TYR A 43 33.17 26.67 30.32
CA TYR A 43 34.27 27.39 30.94
C TYR A 43 35.13 28.11 29.91
N ALA A 44 34.72 29.31 29.52
CA ALA A 44 35.66 30.25 28.93
C ALA A 44 36.14 31.20 30.03
N LEU A 45 37.32 30.95 30.55
CA LEU A 45 38.01 31.92 31.38
C LEU A 45 38.30 33.15 30.52
N ASN A 46 37.58 34.23 30.77
CA ASN A 46 37.85 35.60 30.34
C ASN A 46 37.68 35.97 28.87
N VAL A 47 37.13 35.16 28.03
CA VAL A 47 36.70 35.58 26.69
C VAL A 47 35.26 35.11 26.49
N VAL A 48 34.31 36.00 26.73
CA VAL A 48 32.91 35.76 26.38
C VAL A 48 32.78 35.95 24.87
N SER A 49 32.96 34.90 24.14
CA SER A 49 32.58 34.87 22.73
C SER A 49 31.08 34.62 22.68
N TYR A 50 30.29 35.65 22.48
CA TYR A 50 28.86 35.52 22.16
C TYR A 50 28.73 34.98 20.74
N ALA A 51 28.70 33.68 20.60
CA ALA A 51 28.10 33.10 19.40
C ALA A 51 26.58 33.25 19.54
N PRO A 52 25.86 33.86 18.60
CA PRO A 52 24.42 33.93 18.65
C PRO A 52 23.87 32.51 18.65
N LEU A 53 23.20 32.15 19.73
CA LEU A 53 22.54 30.86 19.88
C LEU A 53 21.28 30.91 19.01
N TYR A 54 21.40 30.45 17.77
CA TYR A 54 20.23 30.20 16.96
C TYR A 54 19.65 28.84 17.37
N ILE A 55 18.69 28.89 18.29
CA ILE A 55 17.88 27.74 18.62
C ILE A 55 16.93 27.55 17.44
N HIS A 56 17.33 26.75 16.46
CA HIS A 56 16.40 26.26 15.47
C HIS A 56 15.59 25.13 16.10
N SER A 57 14.40 25.44 16.58
CA SER A 57 13.43 24.42 16.90
C SER A 57 12.94 23.81 15.60
N PHE A 58 13.51 22.70 15.19
CA PHE A 58 12.97 21.92 14.12
C PHE A 58 11.72 21.22 14.63
N ARG A 59 10.56 21.70 14.20
CA ARG A 59 9.36 20.90 14.31
C ARG A 59 9.49 19.79 13.27
N LEU A 60 9.81 18.58 13.71
CA LEU A 60 9.79 17.40 12.84
C LEU A 60 8.32 17.15 12.50
N VAL A 61 7.87 17.76 11.42
CA VAL A 61 6.56 17.46 10.85
C VAL A 61 6.76 16.20 10.01
N GLN A 62 6.47 15.05 10.60
CA GLN A 62 6.39 13.83 9.78
C GLN A 62 5.37 14.06 8.67
N PRO A 63 5.71 13.75 7.41
CA PRO A 63 4.73 13.84 6.34
C PRO A 63 3.49 13.02 6.73
N HIS A 64 2.32 13.60 6.55
CA HIS A 64 1.04 12.96 6.89
C HIS A 64 0.93 11.54 6.34
N THR A 65 1.47 11.30 5.16
CA THR A 65 1.54 9.98 4.51
C THR A 65 2.35 8.94 5.28
N LEU A 66 3.43 9.34 5.97
CA LEU A 66 4.22 8.42 6.80
C LEU A 66 3.48 8.04 8.08
N VAL A 67 2.84 9.02 8.71
CA VAL A 67 2.02 8.78 9.91
C VAL A 67 0.84 7.88 9.60
N GLU A 68 0.21 8.06 8.45
CA GLU A 68 -0.87 7.18 7.98
C GLU A 68 -0.37 5.75 7.70
N ALA A 69 0.79 5.63 7.03
CA ALA A 69 1.40 4.33 6.75
C ALA A 69 1.76 3.59 8.04
N GLU A 70 2.36 4.28 9.01
CA GLU A 70 2.69 3.69 10.31
C GLU A 70 1.44 3.23 11.06
N LYS A 71 0.40 4.05 11.13
CA LYS A 71 -0.88 3.67 11.76
C LYS A 71 -1.52 2.46 11.08
N PHE A 72 -1.48 2.43 9.76
CA PHE A 72 -2.03 1.35 8.97
C PHE A 72 -1.25 0.05 9.19
N ASN A 73 0.08 0.12 9.21
CA ASN A 73 0.95 -1.04 9.46
C ASN A 73 0.85 -1.55 10.90
N LEU A 74 0.56 -0.68 11.87
CA LEU A 74 0.27 -1.09 13.24
C LEU A 74 -1.07 -1.84 13.35
N HIS A 75 -2.04 -1.49 12.49
CA HIS A 75 -3.35 -2.16 12.46
C HIS A 75 -3.27 -3.52 11.78
N TYR A 76 -2.51 -3.64 10.70
CA TYR A 76 -2.33 -4.87 9.92
C TYR A 76 -0.86 -5.30 9.92
N THR A 77 -0.55 -6.28 10.73
CA THR A 77 0.81 -6.85 10.80
C THR A 77 1.08 -7.88 9.69
N ASP A 78 0.02 -8.49 9.16
CA ASP A 78 0.08 -9.53 8.14
C ASP A 78 -0.99 -9.27 7.06
N PRO A 79 -0.65 -9.34 5.76
CA PRO A 79 -1.61 -9.15 4.67
C PRO A 79 -2.74 -10.18 4.65
N SER A 80 -2.56 -11.35 5.29
CA SER A 80 -3.61 -12.37 5.43
C SER A 80 -4.80 -11.90 6.27
N GLN A 81 -4.61 -10.89 7.12
CA GLN A 81 -5.66 -10.29 7.95
C GLN A 81 -6.55 -9.33 7.16
N ILE A 82 -6.18 -9.03 5.92
CA ILE A 82 -6.87 -8.04 5.09
C ILE A 82 -7.76 -8.74 4.09
N ASP A 83 -9.08 -8.59 4.24
CA ASP A 83 -10.06 -9.23 3.36
C ASP A 83 -10.32 -8.48 2.06
N ASN A 84 -10.07 -7.17 2.03
CA ASN A 84 -10.41 -6.34 0.89
C ASN A 84 -9.18 -5.95 0.06
N ILE A 85 -9.38 -5.84 -1.26
CA ILE A 85 -8.32 -5.51 -2.22
C ILE A 85 -7.74 -4.11 -1.94
N ALA A 86 -8.57 -3.14 -1.61
CA ALA A 86 -8.15 -1.75 -1.42
C ALA A 86 -7.10 -1.63 -0.30
N ASP A 87 -7.34 -2.27 0.84
CA ASP A 87 -6.41 -2.26 1.94
C ASP A 87 -5.18 -3.15 1.69
N LYS A 88 -5.31 -4.27 0.94
CA LYS A 88 -4.16 -5.06 0.50
C LYS A 88 -3.22 -4.23 -0.38
N LEU A 89 -3.75 -3.51 -1.37
CA LEU A 89 -2.97 -2.64 -2.24
C LEU A 89 -2.24 -1.56 -1.43
N ARG A 90 -2.94 -0.93 -0.48
CA ARG A 90 -2.37 0.07 0.42
C ARG A 90 -1.27 -0.51 1.29
N TRP A 91 -1.50 -1.70 1.86
CA TRP A 91 -0.54 -2.39 2.71
C TRP A 91 0.76 -2.69 1.96
N TYR A 92 0.67 -3.35 0.80
CA TYR A 92 1.86 -3.67 -0.01
C TYR A 92 2.59 -2.39 -0.47
N ARG A 93 1.86 -1.37 -0.88
CA ARG A 93 2.46 -0.09 -1.27
C ARG A 93 3.24 0.55 -0.12
N TYR A 94 2.71 0.52 1.09
CA TYR A 94 3.40 1.06 2.27
C TYR A 94 4.64 0.23 2.64
N GLN A 95 4.56 -1.09 2.55
CA GLN A 95 5.72 -1.97 2.80
C GLN A 95 6.87 -1.69 1.82
N HIS A 96 6.55 -1.35 0.58
CA HIS A 96 7.55 -0.99 -0.43
C HIS A 96 7.95 0.49 -0.41
N GLY A 97 7.39 1.31 0.48
CA GLY A 97 7.69 2.75 0.56
C GLY A 97 7.31 3.54 -0.69
N LEU A 98 6.33 3.06 -1.47
CA LEU A 98 5.90 3.64 -2.74
C LEU A 98 4.80 4.67 -2.54
N LEU A 99 4.77 5.68 -3.42
CA LEU A 99 3.65 6.60 -3.53
C LEU A 99 2.58 6.02 -4.49
N GLN A 100 1.34 6.46 -4.35
CA GLN A 100 0.26 6.08 -5.27
C GLN A 100 0.60 6.38 -6.73
N ARG A 101 1.35 7.45 -6.99
CA ARG A 101 1.81 7.80 -8.33
C ARG A 101 2.77 6.75 -8.89
N ASP A 102 3.71 6.27 -8.08
CA ASP A 102 4.74 5.34 -8.55
C ASP A 102 4.10 4.00 -8.98
N VAL A 103 3.10 3.54 -8.23
CA VAL A 103 2.33 2.33 -8.58
C VAL A 103 1.46 2.56 -9.82
N ALA A 104 0.81 3.72 -9.91
CA ALA A 104 -0.01 4.08 -11.06
C ALA A 104 0.82 4.12 -12.35
N ASP A 105 1.96 4.81 -12.31
CA ASP A 105 2.88 4.94 -13.45
C ASP A 105 3.37 3.55 -13.92
N TYR A 106 3.76 2.67 -12.98
CA TYR A 106 4.18 1.31 -13.32
C TYR A 106 3.07 0.48 -13.95
N ALA A 107 1.87 0.53 -13.39
CA ALA A 107 0.71 -0.21 -13.92
C ALA A 107 0.13 0.41 -15.19
N GLY A 108 0.60 1.58 -15.63
CA GLY A 108 0.03 2.34 -16.74
C GLY A 108 -1.40 2.78 -16.45
N LEU A 109 -1.60 3.37 -15.28
CA LEU A 109 -2.85 3.94 -14.79
C LEU A 109 -2.66 5.42 -14.46
N ASP A 110 -3.74 6.18 -14.51
CA ASP A 110 -3.75 7.51 -13.90
C ASP A 110 -3.71 7.39 -12.37
N ARG A 111 -3.01 8.32 -11.71
CA ARG A 111 -2.94 8.37 -10.24
C ARG A 111 -4.33 8.36 -9.60
N SER A 112 -5.28 9.11 -10.17
CA SER A 112 -6.67 9.18 -9.68
C SER A 112 -7.38 7.82 -9.75
N THR A 113 -7.11 7.05 -10.81
CA THR A 113 -7.66 5.69 -10.97
C THR A 113 -7.08 4.74 -9.93
N TYR A 114 -5.76 4.77 -9.71
CA TYR A 114 -5.13 3.95 -8.69
C TYR A 114 -5.55 4.37 -7.27
N ALA A 115 -5.61 5.68 -6.99
CA ALA A 115 -6.15 6.18 -5.72
C ALA A 115 -7.59 5.69 -5.48
N GLY A 116 -8.40 5.61 -6.55
CA GLY A 116 -9.71 5.00 -6.49
C GLY A 116 -9.69 3.51 -6.15
N TYR A 117 -8.64 2.77 -6.51
CA TYR A 117 -8.48 1.35 -6.13
C TYR A 117 -8.22 1.21 -4.63
N GLU A 118 -7.49 2.13 -4.01
CA GLU A 118 -7.19 2.11 -2.59
C GLU A 118 -8.29 2.74 -1.71
N ASN A 119 -9.09 3.66 -2.23
CA ASN A 119 -10.03 4.43 -1.43
C ASN A 119 -11.49 3.96 -1.56
N THR A 120 -11.81 3.26 -2.64
CA THR A 120 -13.17 2.84 -2.92
C THR A 120 -13.21 1.33 -3.13
N LEU A 121 -14.06 0.64 -2.39
CA LEU A 121 -14.30 -0.78 -2.63
C LEU A 121 -14.98 -0.92 -4.00
N ARG A 122 -14.23 -1.36 -4.97
CA ARG A 122 -14.72 -1.65 -6.31
C ARG A 122 -15.13 -3.12 -6.40
N ASP A 123 -16.14 -3.39 -7.19
CA ASP A 123 -16.56 -4.77 -7.44
C ASP A 123 -15.59 -5.48 -8.41
N TYR A 124 -15.00 -4.73 -9.33
CA TYR A 124 -14.14 -5.26 -10.38
C TYR A 124 -12.84 -4.48 -10.51
N TYR A 125 -11.77 -5.24 -10.70
CA TYR A 125 -10.42 -4.73 -10.97
C TYR A 125 -9.90 -5.38 -12.27
N PRO A 126 -9.39 -4.60 -13.26
CA PRO A 126 -8.83 -5.15 -14.49
C PRO A 126 -7.62 -6.05 -14.18
N ILE A 127 -7.72 -7.31 -14.56
CA ILE A 127 -6.70 -8.33 -14.21
C ILE A 127 -5.31 -7.95 -14.72
N GLU A 128 -5.19 -7.48 -15.97
CA GLU A 128 -3.92 -7.05 -16.55
C GLU A 128 -3.22 -5.96 -15.73
N LYS A 129 -4.00 -5.07 -15.10
CA LYS A 129 -3.47 -4.02 -14.24
C LYS A 129 -3.08 -4.57 -12.87
N MET A 130 -3.87 -5.51 -12.34
CA MET A 130 -3.57 -6.17 -11.08
C MET A 130 -2.32 -7.06 -11.19
N GLU A 131 -2.09 -7.71 -12.33
CA GLU A 131 -0.86 -8.48 -12.59
C GLU A 131 0.39 -7.59 -12.55
N LYS A 132 0.35 -6.42 -13.20
CA LYS A 132 1.46 -5.45 -13.12
C LYS A 132 1.71 -4.92 -11.71
N ILE A 133 0.64 -4.66 -10.96
CA ILE A 133 0.75 -4.22 -9.58
C ILE A 133 1.35 -5.33 -8.70
N ALA A 134 0.91 -6.57 -8.91
CA ALA A 134 1.44 -7.74 -8.23
C ALA A 134 2.93 -7.98 -8.54
N GLU A 135 3.32 -7.80 -9.80
CA GLU A 135 4.73 -7.83 -10.23
C GLU A 135 5.57 -6.77 -9.50
N LEU A 136 5.08 -5.52 -9.42
CA LEU A 136 5.74 -4.44 -8.69
C LEU A 136 5.92 -4.74 -7.20
N PHE A 137 4.94 -5.41 -6.60
CA PHE A 137 4.97 -5.81 -5.19
C PHE A 137 5.69 -7.14 -4.95
N ALA A 138 6.14 -7.80 -6.02
CA ALA A 138 6.78 -9.13 -5.98
C ALA A 138 5.92 -10.19 -5.27
N VAL A 139 4.61 -10.19 -5.50
CA VAL A 139 3.64 -11.14 -4.94
C VAL A 139 2.79 -11.77 -6.03
N PRO A 140 2.24 -12.97 -5.80
CA PRO A 140 1.25 -13.54 -6.71
C PRO A 140 0.02 -12.64 -6.84
N VAL A 141 -0.52 -12.48 -8.04
CA VAL A 141 -1.74 -11.69 -8.25
C VAL A 141 -2.92 -12.20 -7.41
N THR A 142 -2.95 -13.50 -7.14
CA THR A 142 -3.98 -14.15 -6.30
C THR A 142 -4.04 -13.60 -4.89
N ASP A 143 -2.92 -13.15 -4.35
CA ASP A 143 -2.87 -12.58 -3.00
C ASP A 143 -3.51 -11.18 -2.92
N LEU A 144 -3.55 -10.49 -4.05
CA LEU A 144 -4.19 -9.17 -4.16
C LEU A 144 -5.70 -9.26 -4.41
N LEU A 145 -6.21 -10.38 -4.96
CA LEU A 145 -7.61 -10.51 -5.38
C LEU A 145 -8.51 -10.93 -4.22
N ASP A 146 -9.76 -10.42 -4.23
CA ASP A 146 -10.84 -10.98 -3.42
C ASP A 146 -11.43 -12.22 -4.09
N GLU A 147 -12.29 -12.94 -3.37
CA GLU A 147 -12.90 -14.16 -3.89
C GLU A 147 -13.63 -13.98 -5.23
N PHE A 148 -14.27 -12.83 -5.44
CA PHE A 148 -14.97 -12.57 -6.69
C PHE A 148 -14.01 -12.33 -7.85
N ASN A 149 -12.98 -11.50 -7.65
CA ASN A 149 -11.99 -11.24 -8.69
C ASN A 149 -11.12 -12.48 -8.94
N LEU A 150 -10.86 -13.30 -7.93
CA LEU A 150 -10.21 -14.60 -8.09
C LEU A 150 -11.08 -15.58 -8.90
N PHE A 151 -12.40 -15.58 -8.67
CA PHE A 151 -13.33 -16.36 -9.47
C PHE A 151 -13.30 -15.94 -10.95
N LEU A 152 -13.22 -14.65 -11.25
CA LEU A 152 -13.06 -14.13 -12.61
C LEU A 152 -11.70 -14.52 -13.21
N TYR A 153 -10.64 -14.37 -12.44
CA TYR A 153 -9.26 -14.69 -12.84
C TYR A 153 -9.12 -16.18 -13.26
N ASN A 154 -9.73 -17.07 -12.48
CA ASN A 154 -9.70 -18.51 -12.75
C ASN A 154 -10.66 -18.97 -13.86
N GLY A 155 -11.29 -18.03 -14.60
CA GLY A 155 -12.23 -18.35 -15.67
C GLY A 155 -13.63 -18.67 -15.15
N GLN A 156 -14.50 -17.65 -15.13
CA GLN A 156 -15.86 -17.75 -14.61
C GLN A 156 -16.69 -18.82 -15.32
N GLY A 157 -16.56 -18.94 -16.66
CA GLY A 157 -17.41 -19.81 -17.48
C GLY A 157 -17.23 -21.27 -17.13
N GLN A 158 -16.00 -21.72 -17.00
CA GLN A 158 -15.70 -23.11 -16.64
C GLN A 158 -16.22 -23.43 -15.23
N GLN A 159 -16.04 -22.52 -14.28
CA GLN A 159 -16.52 -22.71 -12.91
C GLN A 159 -18.05 -22.78 -12.83
N ILE A 160 -18.77 -21.89 -13.53
CA ILE A 160 -20.24 -21.91 -13.63
C ILE A 160 -20.71 -23.23 -14.22
N LYS A 161 -20.06 -23.70 -15.30
CA LYS A 161 -20.37 -24.96 -15.95
C LYS A 161 -20.15 -26.17 -15.02
N GLU A 162 -19.08 -26.15 -14.24
CA GLU A 162 -18.81 -27.18 -13.23
C GLU A 162 -19.85 -27.16 -12.10
N MET A 163 -20.20 -25.99 -11.58
CA MET A 163 -21.26 -25.85 -10.57
C MET A 163 -22.58 -26.43 -11.07
N ARG A 164 -22.95 -26.19 -12.30
CA ARG A 164 -24.15 -26.76 -12.93
C ARG A 164 -24.06 -28.29 -13.06
N ARG A 165 -22.91 -28.79 -13.59
CA ARG A 165 -22.69 -30.23 -13.80
C ARG A 165 -22.68 -31.03 -12.49
N ARG A 166 -22.08 -30.49 -11.44
CA ARG A 166 -22.09 -31.12 -10.10
C ARG A 166 -23.52 -31.32 -9.58
N ARG A 167 -24.47 -30.50 -10.04
CA ARG A 167 -25.90 -30.63 -9.70
C ARG A 167 -26.69 -31.46 -10.71
N GLN A 168 -26.03 -32.01 -11.72
CA GLN A 168 -26.66 -32.80 -12.77
C GLN A 168 -27.79 -32.04 -13.51
N MET A 169 -27.69 -30.71 -13.59
CA MET A 169 -28.70 -29.85 -14.21
C MET A 169 -28.37 -29.54 -15.68
N THR A 170 -29.40 -29.46 -16.50
CA THR A 170 -29.29 -28.86 -17.84
C THR A 170 -29.11 -27.33 -17.71
N GLN A 171 -28.66 -26.70 -18.80
CA GLN A 171 -28.54 -25.24 -18.81
C GLN A 171 -29.89 -24.54 -18.56
N ALA A 172 -30.98 -25.09 -19.09
CA ALA A 172 -32.31 -24.51 -18.92
C ALA A 172 -32.80 -24.60 -17.47
N GLU A 173 -32.59 -25.72 -16.80
CA GLU A 173 -32.96 -25.92 -15.40
C GLU A 173 -32.12 -25.01 -14.48
N TYR A 174 -30.81 -24.94 -14.74
CA TYR A 174 -29.92 -24.11 -13.93
C TYR A 174 -30.21 -22.61 -14.11
N ALA A 175 -30.50 -22.15 -15.33
CA ALA A 175 -30.92 -20.78 -15.60
C ALA A 175 -32.20 -20.42 -14.85
N ARG A 176 -33.20 -21.35 -14.87
CA ARG A 176 -34.46 -21.17 -14.13
C ARG A 176 -34.21 -21.11 -12.62
N ARG A 177 -33.35 -21.98 -12.09
CA ARG A 177 -32.99 -21.98 -10.67
C ARG A 177 -32.33 -20.68 -10.22
N LEU A 178 -31.47 -20.10 -11.06
CA LEU A 178 -30.80 -18.83 -10.81
C LEU A 178 -31.71 -17.60 -11.05
N GLY A 179 -32.82 -17.79 -11.73
CA GLY A 179 -33.72 -16.70 -12.13
C GLY A 179 -33.14 -15.80 -13.21
N VAL A 180 -32.37 -16.39 -14.15
CA VAL A 180 -31.75 -15.68 -15.27
C VAL A 180 -32.21 -16.27 -16.62
N PRO A 181 -32.20 -15.48 -17.70
CA PRO A 181 -32.45 -15.98 -19.04
C PRO A 181 -31.43 -17.06 -19.44
N LEU A 182 -31.88 -18.07 -20.19
CA LEU A 182 -31.01 -19.15 -20.67
C LEU A 182 -29.80 -18.63 -21.47
N ASP A 183 -30.02 -17.63 -22.31
CA ASP A 183 -28.96 -17.06 -23.14
C ASP A 183 -27.92 -16.30 -22.32
N THR A 184 -28.34 -15.70 -21.21
CA THR A 184 -27.42 -15.08 -20.23
C THR A 184 -26.53 -16.15 -19.60
N LEU A 185 -27.08 -17.27 -19.17
CA LEU A 185 -26.29 -18.39 -18.62
C LEU A 185 -25.32 -18.95 -19.65
N LYS A 186 -25.76 -19.15 -20.90
CA LYS A 186 -24.90 -19.58 -22.00
C LYS A 186 -23.76 -18.60 -22.28
N ALA A 187 -24.04 -17.28 -22.19
CA ALA A 187 -23.03 -16.24 -22.36
C ALA A 187 -21.99 -16.28 -21.23
N TRP A 188 -22.42 -16.50 -19.99
CA TRP A 188 -21.51 -16.67 -18.85
C TRP A 188 -20.64 -17.91 -18.98
N GLU A 189 -21.20 -19.08 -19.31
CA GLU A 189 -20.48 -20.34 -19.49
C GLU A 189 -19.47 -20.32 -20.66
N ARG A 190 -19.58 -19.32 -21.55
CA ARG A 190 -18.68 -19.12 -22.71
C ARG A 190 -17.75 -17.91 -22.51
N ASP A 191 -17.74 -17.32 -21.35
CA ASP A 191 -16.97 -16.11 -21.01
C ASP A 191 -17.24 -14.92 -21.95
N ARG A 192 -18.42 -14.86 -22.60
CA ARG A 192 -18.81 -13.76 -23.48
C ARG A 192 -19.28 -12.54 -22.72
N VAL A 193 -19.85 -12.73 -21.55
CA VAL A 193 -20.36 -11.71 -20.66
C VAL A 193 -19.87 -12.01 -19.27
N GLN A 194 -19.31 -11.00 -18.63
CA GLN A 194 -18.85 -11.11 -17.26
C GLN A 194 -20.03 -11.05 -16.29
N ILE A 195 -20.02 -11.93 -15.29
CA ILE A 195 -21.01 -11.91 -14.21
C ILE A 195 -20.73 -10.74 -13.25
N CYS A 196 -21.77 -10.09 -12.75
CA CYS A 196 -21.59 -9.07 -11.71
C CYS A 196 -21.47 -9.71 -10.32
N LYS A 197 -20.82 -9.01 -9.38
CA LYS A 197 -20.57 -9.48 -8.01
C LYS A 197 -21.84 -9.87 -7.27
N GLN A 198 -22.94 -9.12 -7.47
CA GLN A 198 -24.22 -9.43 -6.87
C GLN A 198 -24.79 -10.78 -7.33
N THR A 199 -24.69 -11.07 -8.64
CA THR A 199 -25.15 -12.34 -9.20
C THR A 199 -24.24 -13.48 -8.78
N TRP A 200 -22.94 -13.26 -8.72
CA TRP A 200 -21.98 -14.23 -8.19
C TRP A 200 -22.28 -14.60 -6.73
N ARG A 201 -22.61 -13.64 -5.88
CA ARG A 201 -23.07 -13.91 -4.50
C ARG A 201 -24.30 -14.81 -4.46
N ARG A 202 -25.28 -14.56 -5.36
CA ARG A 202 -26.46 -15.43 -5.48
C ARG A 202 -26.10 -16.84 -5.96
N LEU A 203 -25.14 -16.95 -6.88
CA LEU A 203 -24.58 -18.22 -7.34
C LEU A 203 -23.97 -19.00 -6.17
N LYS A 204 -23.18 -18.35 -5.30
CA LYS A 204 -22.58 -18.97 -4.11
C LYS A 204 -23.63 -19.49 -3.13
N ILE A 205 -24.72 -18.78 -2.93
CA ILE A 205 -25.77 -19.13 -1.98
C ILE A 205 -26.72 -20.20 -2.54
N ARG A 206 -27.08 -20.10 -3.80
CA ARG A 206 -28.05 -20.98 -4.47
C ARG A 206 -27.39 -22.08 -5.32
N GLY A 207 -26.16 -21.86 -5.61
CA GLY A 207 -25.28 -22.73 -6.37
C GLY A 207 -24.60 -23.74 -5.48
#